data_0d6024faa2e7f78305b67e9736aa6a35
#
_entry.id   0d6024faa2e7f78305b67e9736aa6a35
#
_cell.length_a   1.000
_cell.length_b   1.000
_cell.length_c   1.000
_cell.angle_alpha   90.00
_cell.angle_beta   90.00
_cell.angle_gamma   90.00
#
_symmetry.space_group_name_H-M   'P 1'
#
loop_
_entity.id
_entity.type
_entity.pdbx_description
1 polymer ?
#
loop_
_entity_poly.entity_id
_entity_poly.type
_entity_poly.pdbx_seq_one_letter_code
_entity_poly.pdbx_strand_id
1 'polypeptide(L)'
;MRSTGYRRTVAALSVCSLALAVSACGSGDDTASGKTRITVNCMPPKSAKVDRTFFEQDIASFEKQHPDIDVVAHDAFPCQDPKTFDAKLAGGQMEDVFYTYFTDARHVVDINQAADLTPYVAELKSYDTLQRQLRDIYTVDGKVYGIPRTGYSMGLIYNKKLFEKAGLDPEQPPATWEELRADAKKIAALGDGTVGYADYSAQNQGGWHFTAELYSQGGDVVSADGKKATIDTPEGHAVLQNLHDMRWTDDSMGSKQLLVINDVQQMMGSGKLGMYLSAPDNIPILVKEKGGNYKDLALAPMPGGKGTLIGGDGYMVNKKASPAQIRAALKWLDHMFLTPGAGFLGDYARARKADAPVGLPEPRLFTGAADAKDQQVKKANANVPVDNYQAFLDGNQSLTMKIEPPSAQQIYSVLDGAVSAVLTKKNADIDQLLKDASGKIDGILARS
;
A
#
# COMPACT_ATOMS: atom_id res chain seq x y z
N MET A 1 57.57 -44.38 24.30
CA MET A 1 57.68 -45.66 25.08
C MET A 1 56.40 -46.43 24.93
N ARG A 2 56.50 -47.65 24.41
CA ARG A 2 55.64 -48.84 24.50
C ARG A 2 54.15 -48.61 23.99
N SER A 3 53.76 -49.13 22.88
CA SER A 3 53.75 -50.46 22.21
C SER A 3 52.50 -51.28 22.58
N THR A 4 51.84 -51.72 21.49
CA THR A 4 51.17 -53.02 21.28
C THR A 4 49.73 -53.11 21.83
N GLY A 5 48.73 -53.63 21.12
CA GLY A 5 48.76 -54.70 20.15
C GLY A 5 47.42 -55.02 19.48
N TYR A 6 47.58 -55.55 18.36
CA TYR A 6 46.68 -56.22 17.45
C TYR A 6 45.80 -57.31 18.09
N ARG A 7 44.52 -57.39 17.71
CA ARG A 7 43.92 -58.72 17.43
C ARG A 7 42.78 -58.58 16.38
N ARG A 8 43.00 -59.23 15.26
CA ARG A 8 42.06 -59.60 14.22
C ARG A 8 41.18 -60.74 14.71
N THR A 9 39.89 -60.70 14.42
CA THR A 9 39.08 -61.93 14.25
C THR A 9 38.15 -61.77 13.08
N VAL A 10 38.18 -62.72 12.16
CA VAL A 10 37.41 -62.92 10.95
C VAL A 10 36.25 -63.85 11.30
N ALA A 11 35.05 -63.56 10.75
CA ALA A 11 34.00 -64.53 10.30
C ALA A 11 32.65 -63.80 10.35
N ALA A 12 31.71 -63.86 9.48
CA ALA A 12 31.28 -64.75 8.47
C ALA A 12 30.17 -64.09 7.67
N LEU A 13 30.13 -64.28 6.38
CA LEU A 13 29.07 -63.84 5.48
C LEU A 13 27.69 -64.46 5.88
N SER A 14 26.69 -63.59 5.96
CA SER A 14 25.29 -63.98 5.77
C SER A 14 24.61 -63.05 4.78
N VAL A 15 24.37 -63.55 3.60
CA VAL A 15 23.58 -62.91 2.54
C VAL A 15 22.12 -62.94 2.95
N CYS A 16 21.56 -61.78 3.29
CA CYS A 16 20.11 -61.56 3.37
C CYS A 16 19.71 -60.62 2.24
N SER A 17 19.04 -61.18 1.28
CA SER A 17 18.36 -60.46 0.18
C SER A 17 17.27 -59.57 0.75
N LEU A 18 17.50 -58.29 0.85
CA LEU A 18 16.44 -57.29 1.14
C LEU A 18 15.92 -56.74 -0.20
N ALA A 19 14.67 -57.01 -0.47
CA ALA A 19 13.91 -56.42 -1.55
C ALA A 19 13.87 -54.89 -1.33
N LEU A 20 14.48 -54.12 -2.24
CA LEU A 20 14.34 -52.68 -2.34
C LEU A 20 12.88 -52.36 -2.77
N ALA A 21 12.03 -52.06 -1.80
CA ALA A 21 10.82 -51.30 -2.06
C ALA A 21 11.29 -49.86 -2.32
N VAL A 22 11.30 -49.48 -3.59
CA VAL A 22 11.40 -48.05 -4.02
C VAL A 22 10.13 -47.36 -3.59
N SER A 23 10.12 -46.79 -2.40
CA SER A 23 9.14 -45.77 -2.02
C SER A 23 9.42 -44.55 -2.84
N ALA A 24 8.68 -44.35 -3.91
CA ALA A 24 8.57 -43.06 -4.58
C ALA A 24 8.04 -42.09 -3.54
N CYS A 25 8.91 -41.21 -3.00
CA CYS A 25 8.50 -40.00 -2.34
C CYS A 25 7.83 -39.10 -3.39
N GLY A 26 6.54 -39.30 -3.61
CA GLY A 26 5.66 -38.34 -4.23
C GLY A 26 5.46 -37.21 -3.23
N SER A 27 5.85 -36.02 -3.61
CA SER A 27 5.48 -34.77 -2.98
C SER A 27 3.95 -34.66 -2.91
N GLY A 28 3.41 -34.36 -1.73
CA GLY A 28 2.03 -33.89 -1.62
C GLY A 28 1.16 -34.75 -0.72
N ASP A 29 1.21 -34.50 0.55
CA ASP A 29 0.23 -35.00 1.51
C ASP A 29 -0.90 -33.97 1.66
N ASP A 30 -1.68 -33.74 0.56
CA ASP A 30 -2.78 -32.79 0.54
C ASP A 30 -4.16 -33.42 0.81
N THR A 31 -4.24 -34.69 1.16
CA THR A 31 -5.53 -35.41 1.23
C THR A 31 -5.73 -36.29 2.46
N ALA A 32 -5.05 -36.04 3.57
CA ALA A 32 -5.25 -36.85 4.79
C ALA A 32 -6.71 -36.76 5.35
N SER A 33 -7.52 -35.77 4.93
CA SER A 33 -8.91 -35.57 5.33
C SER A 33 -9.91 -35.58 4.17
N GLY A 34 -9.46 -35.80 2.92
CA GLY A 34 -10.31 -35.63 1.72
C GLY A 34 -10.67 -34.20 1.37
N LYS A 35 -10.07 -33.21 2.05
CA LYS A 35 -10.27 -31.78 1.82
C LYS A 35 -9.11 -31.18 1.03
N THR A 36 -9.40 -30.15 0.24
CA THR A 36 -8.36 -29.31 -0.37
C THR A 36 -7.79 -28.39 0.68
N ARG A 37 -6.52 -28.56 1.03
CA ARG A 37 -5.82 -27.69 1.97
C ARG A 37 -5.15 -26.52 1.24
N ILE A 38 -5.31 -25.32 1.78
CA ILE A 38 -4.57 -24.12 1.38
C ILE A 38 -3.90 -23.48 2.60
N THR A 39 -2.67 -23.05 2.41
CA THR A 39 -1.95 -22.23 3.38
C THR A 39 -2.11 -20.76 3.01
N VAL A 40 -2.39 -19.90 4.00
CA VAL A 40 -2.55 -18.45 3.79
C VAL A 40 -1.67 -17.67 4.78
N ASN A 41 -1.05 -16.62 4.33
CA ASN A 41 -0.27 -15.75 5.21
C ASN A 41 -1.07 -14.55 5.72
N CYS A 42 -0.41 -13.65 6.44
CA CYS A 42 -0.97 -12.39 6.92
C CYS A 42 -2.05 -12.56 8.00
N MET A 43 -2.05 -13.66 8.73
CA MET A 43 -2.87 -13.77 9.93
C MET A 43 -2.40 -12.74 10.97
N PRO A 44 -3.27 -11.89 11.54
CA PRO A 44 -2.90 -10.90 12.54
C PRO A 44 -2.18 -11.54 13.75
N PRO A 45 -1.14 -10.89 14.29
CA PRO A 45 -0.39 -11.44 15.41
C PRO A 45 -1.26 -11.54 16.67
N LYS A 46 -0.87 -12.41 17.60
CA LYS A 46 -1.61 -12.62 18.88
C LYS A 46 -1.78 -11.36 19.73
N SER A 47 -0.94 -10.34 19.52
CA SER A 47 -1.04 -9.02 20.16
C SER A 47 -2.22 -8.19 19.61
N ALA A 48 -2.57 -8.35 18.35
CA ALA A 48 -3.71 -7.71 17.70
C ALA A 48 -5.00 -8.54 17.91
N LYS A 49 -5.45 -8.62 19.17
CA LYS A 49 -6.50 -9.55 19.61
C LYS A 49 -7.80 -9.43 18.82
N VAL A 50 -8.26 -8.21 18.53
CA VAL A 50 -9.52 -7.97 17.82
C VAL A 50 -9.43 -8.47 16.38
N ASP A 51 -8.41 -8.04 15.66
CA ASP A 51 -8.23 -8.41 14.26
C ASP A 51 -7.98 -9.92 14.10
N ARG A 52 -7.21 -10.50 15.02
CA ARG A 52 -6.99 -11.94 15.04
C ARG A 52 -8.28 -12.71 15.27
N THR A 53 -9.09 -12.30 16.23
CA THR A 53 -10.39 -12.92 16.49
C THR A 53 -11.31 -12.85 15.26
N PHE A 54 -11.30 -11.70 14.57
CA PHE A 54 -12.08 -11.56 13.33
C PHE A 54 -11.59 -12.50 12.23
N PHE A 55 -10.28 -12.59 12.05
CA PHE A 55 -9.69 -13.48 11.05
C PHE A 55 -10.02 -14.97 11.33
N GLU A 56 -9.93 -15.39 12.60
CA GLU A 56 -10.30 -16.76 13.03
C GLU A 56 -11.79 -17.06 12.82
N GLN A 57 -12.67 -16.08 13.08
CA GLN A 57 -14.10 -16.20 12.80
C GLN A 57 -14.39 -16.31 11.29
N ASP A 58 -13.65 -15.58 10.46
CA ASP A 58 -13.79 -15.62 9.01
C ASP A 58 -13.33 -16.97 8.45
N ILE A 59 -12.23 -17.56 8.97
CA ILE A 59 -11.84 -18.95 8.63
C ILE A 59 -12.97 -19.92 8.97
N ALA A 60 -13.49 -19.88 10.20
CA ALA A 60 -14.54 -20.78 10.65
C ALA A 60 -15.84 -20.62 9.81
N SER A 61 -16.18 -19.38 9.43
CA SER A 61 -17.32 -19.08 8.56
C SER A 61 -17.11 -19.62 7.15
N PHE A 62 -15.91 -19.43 6.60
CA PHE A 62 -15.55 -19.95 5.28
C PHE A 62 -15.59 -21.46 5.21
N GLU A 63 -14.96 -22.15 6.15
CA GLU A 63 -14.93 -23.63 6.21
C GLU A 63 -16.32 -24.24 6.42
N LYS A 64 -17.20 -23.55 7.13
CA LYS A 64 -18.61 -23.94 7.25
C LYS A 64 -19.35 -23.86 5.90
N GLN A 65 -19.04 -22.88 5.07
CA GLN A 65 -19.62 -22.70 3.73
C GLN A 65 -18.97 -23.64 2.69
N HIS A 66 -17.70 -23.98 2.91
CA HIS A 66 -16.88 -24.79 2.03
C HIS A 66 -16.27 -25.98 2.81
N PRO A 67 -17.07 -26.98 3.19
CA PRO A 67 -16.62 -28.09 4.06
C PRO A 67 -15.57 -28.99 3.41
N ASP A 68 -15.36 -28.82 2.10
CA ASP A 68 -14.35 -29.49 1.28
C ASP A 68 -12.99 -28.75 1.26
N ILE A 69 -12.89 -27.59 1.93
CA ILE A 69 -11.65 -26.80 2.01
C ILE A 69 -11.18 -26.70 3.48
N ASP A 70 -9.86 -26.73 3.67
CA ASP A 70 -9.16 -26.56 4.96
C ASP A 70 -8.18 -25.39 4.83
N VAL A 71 -8.34 -24.34 5.67
CA VAL A 71 -7.52 -23.12 5.62
C VAL A 71 -6.54 -23.11 6.78
N VAL A 72 -5.26 -23.22 6.47
CA VAL A 72 -4.17 -23.11 7.44
C VAL A 72 -3.53 -21.73 7.37
N ALA A 73 -3.83 -20.89 8.35
CA ALA A 73 -3.31 -19.52 8.38
C ALA A 73 -2.00 -19.44 9.17
N HIS A 74 -1.04 -18.73 8.61
CA HIS A 74 0.24 -18.47 9.26
C HIS A 74 0.36 -17.04 9.75
N ASP A 75 0.84 -16.88 10.98
CA ASP A 75 1.16 -15.57 11.56
C ASP A 75 2.26 -14.92 10.70
N ALA A 76 1.99 -13.76 10.15
CA ALA A 76 2.99 -12.96 9.44
C ALA A 76 2.66 -11.48 9.65
N PHE A 77 3.59 -10.75 10.30
CA PHE A 77 3.51 -9.31 10.42
C PHE A 77 4.94 -8.73 10.49
N PRO A 78 5.31 -7.86 9.58
CA PRO A 78 4.49 -7.40 8.44
C PRO A 78 4.11 -8.55 7.50
N CYS A 79 2.98 -8.41 6.81
CA CYS A 79 2.45 -9.44 5.90
C CYS A 79 3.45 -9.80 4.80
N GLN A 80 4.26 -8.84 4.40
CA GLN A 80 5.42 -9.00 3.52
C GLN A 80 6.64 -8.40 4.22
N ASP A 81 7.60 -9.23 4.61
CA ASP A 81 8.89 -8.78 5.14
C ASP A 81 9.89 -8.64 3.99
N PRO A 82 10.33 -7.42 3.65
CA PRO A 82 11.24 -7.19 2.53
C PRO A 82 12.56 -7.93 2.61
N LYS A 83 13.00 -8.31 3.83
CA LYS A 83 14.28 -9.01 4.04
C LYS A 83 14.21 -10.50 3.72
N THR A 84 13.03 -11.10 3.79
CA THR A 84 12.85 -12.55 3.67
C THR A 84 11.92 -12.95 2.53
N PHE A 85 11.19 -12.01 1.93
CA PHE A 85 10.16 -12.26 0.93
C PHE A 85 10.70 -13.03 -0.28
N ASP A 86 11.73 -12.50 -0.94
CA ASP A 86 12.34 -13.14 -2.11
C ASP A 86 12.97 -14.49 -1.78
N ALA A 87 13.60 -14.59 -0.60
CA ALA A 87 14.19 -15.85 -0.15
C ALA A 87 13.13 -16.94 0.08
N LYS A 88 11.97 -16.58 0.64
CA LYS A 88 10.83 -17.48 0.80
C LYS A 88 10.26 -17.93 -0.55
N LEU A 89 10.09 -16.99 -1.49
CA LEU A 89 9.64 -17.30 -2.86
C LEU A 89 10.59 -18.26 -3.55
N ALA A 90 11.89 -17.93 -3.61
CA ALA A 90 12.91 -18.74 -4.26
C ALA A 90 13.10 -20.11 -3.57
N GLY A 91 13.03 -20.15 -2.24
CA GLY A 91 13.14 -21.37 -1.43
C GLY A 91 11.89 -22.24 -1.46
N GLY A 92 10.79 -21.79 -2.09
CA GLY A 92 9.52 -22.49 -2.13
C GLY A 92 8.84 -22.65 -0.76
N GLN A 93 9.10 -21.70 0.14
CA GLN A 93 8.56 -21.65 1.50
C GLN A 93 7.40 -20.65 1.64
N MET A 94 6.99 -20.03 0.52
CA MET A 94 5.85 -19.13 0.49
C MET A 94 4.56 -19.94 0.56
N GLU A 95 3.59 -19.43 1.28
CA GLU A 95 2.25 -19.99 1.41
C GLU A 95 1.56 -20.11 0.04
N ASP A 96 0.48 -20.93 -0.05
CA ASP A 96 -0.29 -21.08 -1.27
C ASP A 96 -0.97 -19.78 -1.68
N VAL A 97 -1.45 -19.00 -0.70
CA VAL A 97 -2.05 -17.68 -0.87
C VAL A 97 -1.22 -16.69 -0.06
N PHE A 98 -0.56 -15.77 -0.73
CA PHE A 98 0.34 -14.84 -0.06
C PHE A 98 0.08 -13.39 -0.44
N TYR A 99 0.22 -12.54 0.57
CA TYR A 99 0.13 -11.09 0.45
C TYR A 99 1.27 -10.52 -0.37
N THR A 100 1.00 -9.50 -1.19
CA THR A 100 2.02 -8.74 -1.89
C THR A 100 1.60 -7.29 -2.07
N TYR A 101 2.56 -6.37 -1.94
CA TYR A 101 2.34 -4.97 -2.29
C TYR A 101 2.16 -4.81 -3.80
N PHE A 102 1.45 -3.77 -4.22
CA PHE A 102 1.27 -3.43 -5.64
C PHE A 102 2.61 -3.27 -6.38
N THR A 103 3.61 -2.73 -5.69
CA THR A 103 4.95 -2.50 -6.22
C THR A 103 5.71 -3.77 -6.55
N ASP A 104 5.39 -4.88 -5.89
CA ASP A 104 6.11 -6.15 -6.05
C ASP A 104 5.39 -7.15 -6.96
N ALA A 105 4.13 -6.87 -7.34
CA ALA A 105 3.32 -7.77 -8.16
C ALA A 105 4.04 -8.17 -9.46
N ARG A 106 4.59 -7.21 -10.17
CA ARG A 106 5.35 -7.44 -11.41
C ARG A 106 6.61 -8.29 -11.15
N HIS A 107 7.38 -7.97 -10.13
CA HIS A 107 8.60 -8.71 -9.74
C HIS A 107 8.31 -10.20 -9.50
N VAL A 108 7.25 -10.50 -8.73
CA VAL A 108 6.86 -11.90 -8.43
C VAL A 108 6.52 -12.68 -9.71
N VAL A 109 5.90 -12.03 -10.69
CA VAL A 109 5.62 -12.63 -12.01
C VAL A 109 6.91 -12.86 -12.80
N ASP A 110 7.79 -11.87 -12.86
CA ASP A 110 9.03 -11.92 -13.62
C ASP A 110 9.98 -13.03 -13.11
N ILE A 111 10.01 -13.28 -11.80
CA ILE A 111 10.75 -14.42 -11.22
C ILE A 111 9.96 -15.75 -11.25
N ASN A 112 8.80 -15.77 -11.93
CA ASN A 112 7.95 -16.95 -12.14
C ASN A 112 7.52 -17.67 -10.83
N GLN A 113 7.09 -16.91 -9.83
CA GLN A 113 6.65 -17.43 -8.53
C GLN A 113 5.13 -17.33 -8.30
N ALA A 114 4.37 -16.74 -9.24
CA ALA A 114 2.91 -16.66 -9.20
C ALA A 114 2.25 -17.63 -10.18
N ALA A 115 1.09 -18.17 -9.79
CA ALA A 115 0.24 -18.95 -10.66
C ALA A 115 -0.54 -18.05 -11.64
N ASP A 116 -0.73 -18.50 -12.87
CA ASP A 116 -1.63 -17.87 -13.84
C ASP A 116 -3.09 -18.14 -13.42
N LEU A 117 -3.78 -17.10 -12.96
CA LEU A 117 -5.17 -17.17 -12.50
C LEU A 117 -6.19 -16.94 -13.63
N THR A 118 -5.75 -16.59 -14.83
CA THR A 118 -6.62 -16.23 -15.97
C THR A 118 -7.71 -17.26 -16.24
N PRO A 119 -7.42 -18.59 -16.24
CA PRO A 119 -8.46 -19.59 -16.48
C PRO A 119 -9.50 -19.72 -15.36
N TYR A 120 -9.20 -19.19 -14.17
CA TYR A 120 -9.98 -19.39 -12.96
C TYR A 120 -10.78 -18.16 -12.53
N VAL A 121 -10.29 -16.94 -12.83
CA VAL A 121 -10.99 -15.71 -12.42
C VAL A 121 -12.36 -15.55 -13.09
N ALA A 122 -12.61 -16.18 -14.22
CA ALA A 122 -13.92 -16.24 -14.86
C ALA A 122 -14.97 -17.00 -14.02
N GLU A 123 -14.52 -17.88 -13.10
CA GLU A 123 -15.39 -18.59 -12.16
C GLU A 123 -15.77 -17.67 -10.96
N LEU A 124 -15.08 -16.54 -10.78
CA LEU A 124 -15.22 -15.60 -9.67
C LEU A 124 -16.05 -14.38 -10.08
N LYS A 125 -17.35 -14.42 -9.82
CA LYS A 125 -18.28 -13.35 -10.26
C LYS A 125 -17.95 -11.97 -9.71
N SER A 126 -17.35 -11.90 -8.54
CA SER A 126 -16.91 -10.64 -7.91
C SER A 126 -15.72 -9.98 -8.62
N TYR A 127 -14.89 -10.75 -9.33
CA TYR A 127 -13.70 -10.22 -10.01
C TYR A 127 -14.04 -9.12 -11.03
N ASP A 128 -15.10 -9.29 -11.80
CA ASP A 128 -15.53 -8.32 -12.80
C ASP A 128 -16.12 -7.04 -12.19
N THR A 129 -16.48 -7.09 -10.91
CA THR A 129 -16.96 -5.90 -10.17
C THR A 129 -15.85 -5.04 -9.63
N LEU A 130 -14.59 -5.50 -9.66
CA LEU A 130 -13.44 -4.74 -9.20
C LEU A 130 -13.08 -3.61 -10.17
N GLN A 131 -12.55 -2.51 -9.62
CA GLN A 131 -12.00 -1.40 -10.41
C GLN A 131 -10.94 -1.92 -11.38
N ARG A 132 -11.08 -1.56 -12.66
CA ARG A 132 -10.15 -1.99 -13.71
C ARG A 132 -8.70 -1.61 -13.37
N GLN A 133 -8.48 -0.37 -12.92
CA GLN A 133 -7.13 0.13 -12.59
C GLN A 133 -6.44 -0.74 -11.51
N LEU A 134 -7.19 -1.26 -10.54
CA LEU A 134 -6.65 -2.16 -9.52
C LEU A 134 -6.38 -3.56 -10.08
N ARG A 135 -7.27 -4.09 -10.95
CA ARG A 135 -7.04 -5.37 -11.63
C ARG A 135 -5.81 -5.34 -12.52
N ASP A 136 -5.61 -4.22 -13.21
CA ASP A 136 -4.50 -4.03 -14.15
C ASP A 136 -3.12 -4.13 -13.45
N ILE A 137 -3.02 -3.81 -12.14
CA ILE A 137 -1.80 -3.96 -11.35
C ILE A 137 -1.33 -5.44 -11.27
N TYR A 138 -2.28 -6.37 -11.17
CA TYR A 138 -2.01 -7.80 -11.13
C TYR A 138 -2.16 -8.49 -12.49
N THR A 139 -2.25 -7.69 -13.56
CA THR A 139 -2.33 -8.20 -14.94
C THR A 139 -1.03 -7.92 -15.66
N VAL A 140 -0.32 -8.97 -16.05
CA VAL A 140 0.96 -8.92 -16.75
C VAL A 140 0.82 -9.66 -18.07
N ASP A 141 1.15 -9.01 -19.18
CA ASP A 141 1.07 -9.55 -20.53
C ASP A 141 -0.31 -10.21 -20.86
N GLY A 142 -1.38 -9.56 -20.37
CA GLY A 142 -2.76 -10.00 -20.57
C GLY A 142 -3.20 -11.17 -19.68
N LYS A 143 -2.39 -11.61 -18.73
CA LYS A 143 -2.68 -12.68 -17.77
C LYS A 143 -2.83 -12.14 -16.37
N VAL A 144 -3.77 -12.71 -15.63
CA VAL A 144 -4.05 -12.34 -14.22
C VAL A 144 -3.20 -13.21 -13.29
N TYR A 145 -2.50 -12.57 -12.35
CA TYR A 145 -1.63 -13.27 -11.40
C TYR A 145 -1.97 -12.99 -9.92
N GLY A 146 -2.91 -12.10 -9.66
CA GLY A 146 -3.32 -11.80 -8.29
C GLY A 146 -4.68 -11.10 -8.21
N ILE A 147 -5.13 -10.92 -6.99
CA ILE A 147 -6.41 -10.28 -6.65
C ILE A 147 -6.11 -9.06 -5.78
N PRO A 148 -6.47 -7.83 -6.20
CA PRO A 148 -6.33 -6.65 -5.37
C PRO A 148 -7.26 -6.73 -4.15
N ARG A 149 -6.78 -6.29 -3.00
CA ARG A 149 -7.55 -6.30 -1.74
C ARG A 149 -7.98 -4.90 -1.33
N THR A 150 -7.01 -4.00 -1.22
CA THR A 150 -7.23 -2.62 -0.81
C THR A 150 -6.14 -1.73 -1.38
N GLY A 151 -6.44 -0.45 -1.42
CA GLY A 151 -5.44 0.54 -1.79
C GLY A 151 -5.67 1.82 -1.02
N TYR A 152 -4.70 2.72 -1.09
CA TYR A 152 -4.85 4.11 -0.71
C TYR A 152 -4.45 4.98 -1.89
N SER A 153 -4.95 6.19 -1.93
CA SER A 153 -4.42 7.24 -2.79
C SER A 153 -4.01 8.43 -1.97
N MET A 154 -3.00 9.15 -2.44
CA MET A 154 -2.60 10.39 -1.82
C MET A 154 -3.67 11.45 -1.99
N GLY A 155 -3.78 12.29 -0.97
CA GLY A 155 -4.67 13.45 -0.97
C GLY A 155 -4.13 14.55 -0.07
N LEU A 156 -4.87 15.64 0.03
CA LEU A 156 -4.56 16.77 0.88
C LEU A 156 -5.39 16.70 2.17
N ILE A 157 -4.74 16.35 3.30
CA ILE A 157 -5.36 16.48 4.62
C ILE A 157 -5.31 17.95 5.02
N TYR A 158 -6.45 18.51 5.43
CA TYR A 158 -6.52 19.90 5.86
C TYR A 158 -7.37 20.10 7.11
N ASN A 159 -7.07 21.21 7.82
CA ASN A 159 -7.73 21.59 9.07
C ASN A 159 -8.81 22.63 8.79
N LYS A 160 -10.08 22.21 8.77
CA LYS A 160 -11.25 23.06 8.50
C LYS A 160 -11.32 24.27 9.45
N LYS A 161 -10.98 24.08 10.71
CA LYS A 161 -11.02 25.15 11.72
C LYS A 161 -9.96 26.23 11.46
N LEU A 162 -8.79 25.87 10.93
CA LEU A 162 -7.78 26.86 10.54
C LEU A 162 -8.19 27.57 9.24
N PHE A 163 -8.87 26.88 8.31
CA PHE A 163 -9.47 27.51 7.13
C PHE A 163 -10.46 28.60 7.54
N GLU A 164 -11.43 28.27 8.39
CA GLU A 164 -12.41 29.26 8.91
C GLU A 164 -11.72 30.45 9.56
N LYS A 165 -10.72 30.22 10.43
CA LYS A 165 -9.97 31.29 11.11
C LYS A 165 -9.19 32.19 10.12
N ALA A 166 -8.70 31.62 9.02
CA ALA A 166 -8.00 32.36 7.97
C ALA A 166 -8.95 33.04 6.97
N GLY A 167 -10.28 32.95 7.18
CA GLY A 167 -11.27 33.48 6.27
C GLY A 167 -11.41 32.71 4.96
N LEU A 168 -11.02 31.42 4.96
CA LEU A 168 -11.18 30.48 3.85
C LEU A 168 -12.44 29.66 4.02
N ASP A 169 -13.06 29.24 2.92
CA ASP A 169 -14.20 28.33 2.95
C ASP A 169 -13.70 26.89 3.18
N PRO A 170 -14.02 26.26 4.32
CA PRO A 170 -13.58 24.90 4.61
C PRO A 170 -14.22 23.82 3.72
N GLU A 171 -15.30 24.16 2.97
CA GLU A 171 -15.94 23.26 2.01
C GLU A 171 -15.35 23.38 0.59
N GLN A 172 -14.42 24.31 0.38
CA GLN A 172 -13.72 24.54 -0.87
C GLN A 172 -12.19 24.41 -0.68
N PRO A 173 -11.67 23.17 -0.51
CA PRO A 173 -10.25 22.97 -0.43
C PRO A 173 -9.55 23.35 -1.75
N PRO A 174 -8.25 23.72 -1.71
CA PRO A 174 -7.52 24.11 -2.90
C PRO A 174 -7.46 22.99 -3.94
N ALA A 175 -7.85 23.29 -5.17
CA ALA A 175 -7.85 22.37 -6.30
C ALA A 175 -6.54 22.44 -7.12
N THR A 176 -5.79 23.53 -6.97
CA THR A 176 -4.52 23.75 -7.66
C THR A 176 -3.39 24.02 -6.68
N TRP A 177 -2.17 23.82 -7.11
CA TRP A 177 -0.97 24.13 -6.30
C TRP A 177 -0.83 25.63 -6.02
N GLU A 178 -1.31 26.49 -6.92
CA GLU A 178 -1.35 27.93 -6.73
C GLU A 178 -2.34 28.33 -5.62
N GLU A 179 -3.54 27.73 -5.63
CA GLU A 179 -4.52 27.94 -4.55
C GLU A 179 -3.99 27.41 -3.21
N LEU A 180 -3.38 26.22 -3.19
CA LEU A 180 -2.76 25.67 -1.98
C LEU A 180 -1.72 26.62 -1.38
N ARG A 181 -0.84 27.21 -2.21
CA ARG A 181 0.14 28.20 -1.76
C ARG A 181 -0.52 29.45 -1.17
N ALA A 182 -1.55 29.97 -1.86
CA ALA A 182 -2.27 31.15 -1.40
C ALA A 182 -2.98 30.89 -0.05
N ASP A 183 -3.59 29.74 0.13
CA ASP A 183 -4.26 29.37 1.37
C ASP A 183 -3.26 29.06 2.49
N ALA A 184 -2.16 28.37 2.19
CA ALA A 184 -1.08 28.17 3.15
C ALA A 184 -0.52 29.47 3.70
N LYS A 185 -0.33 30.48 2.84
CA LYS A 185 0.11 31.82 3.23
C LYS A 185 -0.87 32.51 4.17
N LYS A 186 -2.20 32.46 3.87
CA LYS A 186 -3.25 33.02 4.73
C LYS A 186 -3.29 32.34 6.09
N ILE A 187 -3.16 31.00 6.12
CA ILE A 187 -3.16 30.23 7.38
C ILE A 187 -1.92 30.54 8.21
N ALA A 188 -0.74 30.62 7.60
CA ALA A 188 0.49 30.97 8.30
C ALA A 188 0.42 32.40 8.91
N ALA A 189 -0.28 33.33 8.24
CA ALA A 189 -0.50 34.69 8.72
C ALA A 189 -1.36 34.78 10.00
N LEU A 190 -2.00 33.71 10.45
CA LEU A 190 -2.68 33.65 11.76
C LEU A 190 -1.71 33.79 12.94
N GLY A 191 -0.42 33.55 12.72
CA GLY A 191 0.60 33.67 13.77
C GLY A 191 0.58 32.52 14.79
N ASP A 192 1.04 32.78 16.00
CA ASP A 192 1.08 31.82 17.14
C ASP A 192 1.73 30.46 16.79
N GLY A 193 2.71 30.44 15.89
CA GLY A 193 3.37 29.23 15.44
C GLY A 193 2.52 28.35 14.53
N THR A 194 1.45 28.91 13.95
CA THR A 194 0.63 28.22 12.95
C THR A 194 1.41 28.12 11.64
N VAL A 195 1.40 26.93 11.05
CA VAL A 195 2.04 26.60 9.78
C VAL A 195 0.96 26.35 8.73
N GLY A 196 1.12 26.96 7.55
CA GLY A 196 0.13 26.81 6.47
C GLY A 196 0.20 25.45 5.79
N TYR A 197 1.41 25.05 5.40
CA TYR A 197 1.67 23.75 4.78
C TYR A 197 2.96 23.14 5.36
N ALA A 198 2.98 21.86 5.56
CA ALA A 198 4.17 21.12 5.97
C ALA A 198 4.40 19.91 5.07
N ASP A 199 5.67 19.68 4.75
CA ASP A 199 6.12 18.49 4.05
C ASP A 199 7.01 17.65 4.98
N TYR A 200 6.68 16.36 5.16
CA TYR A 200 7.57 15.42 5.84
C TYR A 200 8.51 14.80 4.81
N SER A 201 9.68 15.41 4.68
CA SER A 201 10.64 15.17 3.61
C SER A 201 11.91 14.44 4.04
N ALA A 202 11.99 13.97 5.28
CA ALA A 202 13.08 13.14 5.74
C ALA A 202 12.83 11.64 5.46
N GLN A 203 13.90 10.85 5.38
CA GLN A 203 13.86 9.38 5.32
C GLN A 203 13.17 8.82 4.07
N ASN A 204 13.54 9.31 2.89
CA ASN A 204 12.98 8.98 1.56
C ASN A 204 11.53 9.45 1.34
N GLN A 205 10.95 10.16 2.30
CA GLN A 205 9.56 10.61 2.16
C GLN A 205 9.43 11.86 1.28
N GLY A 206 10.48 12.68 1.18
CA GLY A 206 10.51 13.80 0.24
C GLY A 206 10.46 13.35 -1.22
N GLY A 207 11.15 12.26 -1.55
CA GLY A 207 11.07 11.66 -2.88
C GLY A 207 9.71 11.03 -3.17
N TRP A 208 9.06 10.47 -2.16
CA TRP A 208 7.69 9.96 -2.26
C TRP A 208 6.68 11.08 -2.51
N HIS A 209 6.77 12.19 -1.77
CA HIS A 209 5.95 13.39 -1.99
C HIS A 209 6.20 14.02 -3.35
N PHE A 210 7.47 14.21 -3.73
CA PHE A 210 7.81 14.69 -5.07
C PHE A 210 7.12 13.87 -6.15
N THR A 211 7.13 12.54 -6.02
CA THR A 211 6.48 11.63 -6.97
C THR A 211 4.96 11.85 -7.00
N ALA A 212 4.31 11.95 -5.85
CA ALA A 212 2.88 12.22 -5.76
C ALA A 212 2.49 13.58 -6.37
N GLU A 213 3.27 14.61 -6.09
CA GLU A 213 3.08 15.96 -6.63
C GLU A 213 3.29 15.99 -8.15
N LEU A 214 4.34 15.31 -8.64
CA LEU A 214 4.61 15.20 -10.08
C LEU A 214 3.45 14.49 -10.80
N TYR A 215 2.94 13.39 -10.25
CA TYR A 215 1.78 12.69 -10.80
C TYR A 215 0.53 13.55 -10.82
N SER A 216 0.32 14.36 -9.78
CA SER A 216 -0.83 15.26 -9.70
C SER A 216 -0.82 16.35 -10.77
N GLN A 217 0.36 16.71 -11.27
CA GLN A 217 0.56 17.66 -12.34
C GLN A 217 0.62 17.00 -13.72
N GLY A 218 0.52 15.67 -13.79
CA GLY A 218 0.49 14.88 -15.03
C GLY A 218 1.85 14.43 -15.53
N GLY A 219 2.92 14.65 -14.76
CA GLY A 219 4.25 14.12 -15.05
C GLY A 219 4.40 12.65 -14.64
N ASP A 220 5.55 12.08 -14.98
CA ASP A 220 5.98 10.74 -14.58
C ASP A 220 7.42 10.77 -14.07
N VAL A 221 7.76 9.88 -13.13
CA VAL A 221 9.14 9.77 -12.63
C VAL A 221 10.02 9.03 -13.62
N VAL A 222 9.44 8.02 -14.28
CA VAL A 222 10.14 7.18 -15.27
C VAL A 222 9.33 7.07 -16.55
N SER A 223 10.01 6.83 -17.67
CA SER A 223 9.37 6.56 -18.96
C SER A 223 8.47 5.32 -18.90
N ALA A 224 7.52 5.22 -19.83
CA ALA A 224 6.55 4.11 -19.88
C ALA A 224 7.21 2.72 -19.96
N ASP A 225 8.42 2.62 -20.51
CA ASP A 225 9.20 1.38 -20.56
C ASP A 225 10.08 1.16 -19.31
N GLY A 226 9.99 2.05 -18.32
CA GLY A 226 10.73 1.97 -17.07
C GLY A 226 12.24 2.21 -17.15
N LYS A 227 12.78 2.72 -18.28
CA LYS A 227 14.22 2.74 -18.55
C LYS A 227 14.89 4.10 -18.41
N LYS A 228 14.11 5.17 -18.32
CA LYS A 228 14.61 6.54 -18.30
C LYS A 228 13.90 7.38 -17.27
N ALA A 229 14.64 8.26 -16.60
CA ALA A 229 14.08 9.32 -15.79
C ALA A 229 13.32 10.34 -16.65
N THR A 230 12.18 10.80 -16.17
CA THR A 230 11.33 11.81 -16.85
C THR A 230 10.94 12.94 -15.90
N ILE A 231 11.80 13.27 -14.92
CA ILE A 231 11.54 14.30 -13.91
C ILE A 231 12.01 15.70 -14.30
N ASP A 232 12.95 15.82 -15.23
CA ASP A 232 13.46 17.11 -15.74
C ASP A 232 12.51 17.64 -16.82
N THR A 233 11.33 18.07 -16.38
CA THR A 233 10.19 18.55 -17.17
C THR A 233 9.58 19.78 -16.51
N PRO A 234 8.72 20.54 -17.21
CA PRO A 234 8.00 21.65 -16.57
C PRO A 234 7.25 21.26 -15.29
N GLU A 235 6.68 20.03 -15.24
CA GLU A 235 5.98 19.53 -14.07
C GLU A 235 6.94 19.27 -12.89
N GLY A 236 8.11 18.67 -13.15
CA GLY A 236 9.12 18.44 -12.11
C GLY A 236 9.71 19.75 -11.58
N HIS A 237 9.93 20.72 -12.47
CA HIS A 237 10.29 22.10 -12.09
C HIS A 237 9.23 22.73 -11.19
N ALA A 238 7.95 22.61 -11.56
CA ALA A 238 6.86 23.19 -10.80
C ALA A 238 6.76 22.59 -9.39
N VAL A 239 7.03 21.30 -9.20
CA VAL A 239 7.08 20.66 -7.85
C VAL A 239 8.14 21.35 -6.98
N LEU A 240 9.38 21.41 -7.42
CA LEU A 240 10.47 22.00 -6.63
C LEU A 240 10.29 23.50 -6.43
N GLN A 241 9.77 24.21 -7.45
CA GLN A 241 9.51 25.64 -7.38
C GLN A 241 8.39 25.96 -6.37
N ASN A 242 7.31 25.16 -6.32
CA ASN A 242 6.25 25.33 -5.34
C ASN A 242 6.77 25.18 -3.91
N LEU A 243 7.55 24.14 -3.62
CA LEU A 243 8.15 23.94 -2.30
C LEU A 243 9.11 25.08 -1.93
N HIS A 244 9.96 25.48 -2.89
CA HIS A 244 10.87 26.62 -2.70
C HIS A 244 10.11 27.90 -2.38
N ASP A 245 9.07 28.22 -3.12
CA ASP A 245 8.30 29.45 -2.94
C ASP A 245 7.51 29.45 -1.62
N MET A 246 6.85 28.35 -1.27
CA MET A 246 6.18 28.22 0.04
C MET A 246 7.16 28.41 1.20
N ARG A 247 8.39 27.94 1.04
CA ARG A 247 9.43 28.07 2.07
C ARG A 247 10.00 29.48 2.16
N TRP A 248 10.38 30.11 1.02
CA TRP A 248 11.23 31.29 1.00
C TRP A 248 10.53 32.59 0.59
N THR A 249 9.44 32.48 -0.17
CA THR A 249 8.67 33.63 -0.68
C THR A 249 7.41 33.87 0.16
N ASP A 250 6.69 32.78 0.46
CA ASP A 250 5.40 32.85 1.15
C ASP A 250 5.54 32.72 2.67
N ASP A 251 6.68 32.21 3.15
CA ASP A 251 6.98 31.91 4.56
C ASP A 251 5.86 31.09 5.25
N SER A 252 5.26 30.16 4.51
CA SER A 252 4.09 29.40 4.91
C SER A 252 4.40 28.03 5.51
N MET A 253 5.67 27.58 5.45
CA MET A 253 6.09 26.24 5.91
C MET A 253 6.73 26.23 7.31
N GLY A 254 6.73 27.37 8.02
CA GLY A 254 7.36 27.48 9.34
C GLY A 254 8.90 27.39 9.27
N SER A 255 9.56 27.41 10.43
CA SER A 255 11.02 27.48 10.52
C SER A 255 11.73 26.13 10.41
N LYS A 256 11.11 25.04 10.91
CA LYS A 256 11.67 23.68 10.88
C LYS A 256 11.36 23.01 9.56
N GLN A 257 12.40 22.48 8.92
CA GLN A 257 12.27 21.71 7.68
C GLN A 257 12.83 20.30 7.86
N LEU A 258 12.72 19.48 6.83
CA LEU A 258 13.10 18.06 6.84
C LEU A 258 12.40 17.32 7.99
N LEU A 259 11.10 17.50 8.08
CA LEU A 259 10.25 16.90 9.09
C LEU A 259 10.12 15.40 8.85
N VAL A 260 9.87 14.65 9.90
CA VAL A 260 9.34 13.27 9.80
C VAL A 260 7.83 13.30 9.96
N ILE A 261 7.15 12.25 9.51
CA ILE A 261 5.69 12.16 9.56
C ILE A 261 5.12 12.40 10.97
N ASN A 262 5.80 11.93 12.01
CA ASN A 262 5.37 12.14 13.41
C ASN A 262 5.36 13.63 13.80
N ASP A 263 6.30 14.43 13.30
CA ASP A 263 6.32 15.89 13.56
C ASP A 263 5.08 16.54 12.93
N VAL A 264 4.78 16.21 11.67
CA VAL A 264 3.64 16.76 10.92
C VAL A 264 2.31 16.32 11.54
N GLN A 265 2.19 15.05 11.91
CA GLN A 265 1.01 14.53 12.61
C GLN A 265 0.79 15.24 13.95
N GLN A 266 1.86 15.50 14.71
CA GLN A 266 1.76 16.23 15.97
C GLN A 266 1.30 17.68 15.77
N MET A 267 1.80 18.36 14.72
CA MET A 267 1.38 19.72 14.37
C MET A 267 -0.11 19.75 13.95
N MET A 268 -0.53 18.80 13.09
CA MET A 268 -1.92 18.71 12.63
C MET A 268 -2.87 18.38 13.80
N GLY A 269 -2.56 17.37 14.60
CA GLY A 269 -3.38 16.95 15.73
C GLY A 269 -3.51 18.02 16.82
N SER A 270 -2.46 18.84 17.03
CA SER A 270 -2.51 19.99 17.94
C SER A 270 -3.19 21.24 17.36
N GLY A 271 -3.68 21.19 16.12
CA GLY A 271 -4.35 22.31 15.46
C GLY A 271 -3.41 23.47 15.08
N LYS A 272 -2.14 23.17 14.83
CA LYS A 272 -1.11 24.14 14.42
C LYS A 272 -0.67 24.02 12.97
N LEU A 273 -1.24 23.09 12.21
CA LEU A 273 -0.95 22.88 10.79
C LEU A 273 -2.23 22.99 9.96
N GLY A 274 -2.17 23.77 8.88
CA GLY A 274 -3.27 23.96 7.95
C GLY A 274 -3.46 22.77 7.02
N MET A 275 -2.39 22.35 6.35
CA MET A 275 -2.45 21.36 5.27
C MET A 275 -1.17 20.53 5.20
N TYR A 276 -1.30 19.28 4.77
CA TYR A 276 -0.20 18.42 4.33
C TYR A 276 -0.71 17.29 3.43
N LEU A 277 0.16 16.76 2.59
CA LEU A 277 -0.16 15.59 1.76
C LEU A 277 -0.05 14.31 2.57
N SER A 278 -1.00 13.43 2.44
CA SER A 278 -0.93 12.08 3.04
C SER A 278 -2.01 11.16 2.49
N ALA A 279 -1.94 9.91 2.92
CA ALA A 279 -2.99 8.92 2.71
C ALA A 279 -4.06 8.96 3.82
N PRO A 280 -5.28 8.49 3.57
CA PRO A 280 -6.42 8.53 4.51
C PRO A 280 -6.20 7.84 5.85
N ASP A 281 -5.32 6.83 5.90
CA ASP A 281 -4.96 6.07 7.11
C ASP A 281 -4.29 6.94 8.19
N ASN A 282 -3.79 8.11 7.82
CA ASN A 282 -3.28 9.10 8.76
C ASN A 282 -4.38 9.71 9.65
N ILE A 283 -5.61 9.84 9.16
CA ILE A 283 -6.70 10.51 9.89
C ILE A 283 -6.99 9.84 11.25
N PRO A 284 -7.13 8.51 11.37
CA PRO A 284 -7.27 7.87 12.67
C PRO A 284 -6.10 8.12 13.62
N ILE A 285 -4.87 8.16 13.12
CA ILE A 285 -3.67 8.43 13.92
C ILE A 285 -3.74 9.85 14.50
N LEU A 286 -4.11 10.84 13.67
CA LEU A 286 -4.28 12.22 14.11
C LEU A 286 -5.28 12.34 15.26
N VAL A 287 -6.38 11.59 15.20
CA VAL A 287 -7.43 11.67 16.23
C VAL A 287 -7.10 10.84 17.47
N LYS A 288 -6.69 9.58 17.29
CA LYS A 288 -6.48 8.66 18.40
C LYS A 288 -5.20 8.91 19.19
N GLU A 289 -4.14 9.40 18.50
CA GLU A 289 -2.80 9.48 19.07
C GLU A 289 -2.26 10.91 19.20
N LYS A 290 -2.76 11.84 18.39
CA LYS A 290 -2.20 13.21 18.31
C LYS A 290 -3.14 14.30 18.83
N GLY A 291 -4.30 13.93 19.37
CA GLY A 291 -5.25 14.86 19.98
C GLY A 291 -6.13 15.63 19.01
N GLY A 292 -6.13 15.26 17.75
CA GLY A 292 -7.01 15.82 16.72
C GLY A 292 -8.48 15.43 16.91
N ASN A 293 -9.34 16.02 16.08
CA ASN A 293 -10.76 15.74 16.07
C ASN A 293 -11.24 15.47 14.65
N TYR A 294 -11.98 14.39 14.41
CA TYR A 294 -12.55 14.08 13.11
C TYR A 294 -13.34 15.22 12.47
N LYS A 295 -14.04 16.05 13.28
CA LYS A 295 -14.84 17.18 12.79
C LYS A 295 -14.00 18.30 12.18
N ASP A 296 -12.77 18.46 12.65
CA ASP A 296 -11.86 19.52 12.24
C ASP A 296 -10.97 19.09 11.07
N LEU A 297 -10.94 17.80 10.75
CA LEU A 297 -10.08 17.21 9.73
C LEU A 297 -10.89 16.83 8.49
N ALA A 298 -10.38 17.22 7.34
CA ALA A 298 -10.96 16.83 6.06
C ALA A 298 -9.88 16.36 5.10
N LEU A 299 -10.31 15.71 4.02
CA LEU A 299 -9.42 15.23 2.96
C LEU A 299 -9.96 15.67 1.61
N ALA A 300 -9.09 16.23 0.79
CA ALA A 300 -9.32 16.63 -0.58
C ALA A 300 -8.47 15.81 -1.55
N PRO A 301 -8.82 15.78 -2.85
CA PRO A 301 -7.94 15.20 -3.87
C PRO A 301 -6.58 15.91 -3.88
N MET A 302 -5.60 15.30 -4.54
CA MET A 302 -4.34 15.97 -4.84
C MET A 302 -4.59 17.24 -5.66
N PRO A 303 -4.01 18.39 -5.26
CA PRO A 303 -4.03 19.59 -6.10
C PRO A 303 -3.43 19.30 -7.48
N GLY A 304 -3.91 19.99 -8.53
CA GLY A 304 -3.50 19.75 -9.91
C GLY A 304 -4.41 18.80 -10.68
N GLY A 305 -5.05 17.86 -10.03
CA GLY A 305 -6.20 17.11 -10.54
C GLY A 305 -5.96 16.19 -11.74
N LYS A 306 -4.69 15.88 -12.10
CA LYS A 306 -4.40 15.00 -13.26
C LYS A 306 -4.11 13.56 -12.85
N GLY A 307 -3.56 13.35 -11.68
CA GLY A 307 -3.24 12.02 -11.18
C GLY A 307 -3.00 11.99 -9.67
N THR A 308 -2.86 10.79 -9.12
CA THR A 308 -2.48 10.58 -7.73
C THR A 308 -1.60 9.34 -7.61
N LEU A 309 -0.67 9.39 -6.67
CA LEU A 309 0.08 8.21 -6.28
C LEU A 309 -0.83 7.28 -5.48
N ILE A 310 -0.86 6.01 -5.88
CA ILE A 310 -1.54 4.96 -5.14
C ILE A 310 -0.52 3.94 -4.64
N GLY A 311 -0.79 3.46 -3.45
CA GLY A 311 -0.21 2.24 -2.93
C GLY A 311 -1.32 1.29 -2.53
N GLY A 312 -0.96 0.12 -2.11
CA GLY A 312 -1.90 -0.89 -1.68
C GLY A 312 -1.34 -2.28 -1.84
N ASP A 313 -2.23 -3.23 -1.74
CA ASP A 313 -1.88 -4.62 -1.69
C ASP A 313 -2.98 -5.53 -2.25
N GLY A 314 -2.62 -6.78 -2.36
CA GLY A 314 -3.50 -7.86 -2.72
C GLY A 314 -2.87 -9.21 -2.41
N TYR A 315 -3.38 -10.22 -3.03
CA TYR A 315 -2.90 -11.57 -2.85
C TYR A 315 -2.58 -12.23 -4.17
N MET A 316 -1.49 -12.97 -4.19
CA MET A 316 -1.11 -13.85 -5.27
C MET A 316 -1.20 -15.30 -4.83
N VAL A 317 -1.27 -16.22 -5.80
CA VAL A 317 -1.27 -17.65 -5.54
C VAL A 317 0.06 -18.23 -5.98
N ASN A 318 0.62 -19.10 -5.14
CA ASN A 318 1.91 -19.72 -5.40
C ASN A 318 1.91 -20.51 -6.70
N LYS A 319 2.96 -20.39 -7.47
CA LYS A 319 3.16 -21.12 -8.74
C LYS A 319 2.99 -22.64 -8.62
N LYS A 320 3.29 -23.18 -7.44
CA LYS A 320 3.21 -24.63 -7.17
C LYS A 320 1.80 -25.13 -6.82
N ALA A 321 0.84 -24.22 -6.59
CA ALA A 321 -0.52 -24.57 -6.24
C ALA A 321 -1.19 -25.41 -7.35
N SER A 322 -1.83 -26.49 -6.95
CA SER A 322 -2.64 -27.32 -7.85
C SER A 322 -3.90 -26.58 -8.33
N PRO A 323 -4.54 -27.01 -9.42
CA PRO A 323 -5.79 -26.41 -9.87
C PRO A 323 -6.90 -26.39 -8.81
N ALA A 324 -6.94 -27.37 -7.91
CA ALA A 324 -7.89 -27.42 -6.80
C ALA A 324 -7.55 -26.35 -5.75
N GLN A 325 -6.27 -26.20 -5.40
CA GLN A 325 -5.81 -25.16 -4.47
C GLN A 325 -6.02 -23.76 -5.03
N ILE A 326 -5.79 -23.53 -6.33
CA ILE A 326 -6.06 -22.21 -6.97
C ILE A 326 -7.56 -21.86 -6.81
N ARG A 327 -8.49 -22.79 -7.09
CA ARG A 327 -9.92 -22.55 -6.90
C ARG A 327 -10.30 -22.31 -5.45
N ALA A 328 -9.71 -23.08 -4.53
CA ALA A 328 -9.90 -22.87 -3.09
C ALA A 328 -9.38 -21.50 -2.64
N ALA A 329 -8.21 -21.08 -3.12
CA ALA A 329 -7.62 -19.78 -2.87
C ALA A 329 -8.51 -18.62 -3.35
N LEU A 330 -9.05 -18.71 -4.56
CA LEU A 330 -9.95 -17.69 -5.10
C LEU A 330 -11.26 -17.60 -4.31
N LYS A 331 -11.86 -18.74 -3.91
CA LYS A 331 -13.04 -18.73 -3.03
C LYS A 331 -12.74 -18.10 -1.67
N TRP A 332 -11.56 -18.37 -1.10
CA TRP A 332 -11.10 -17.76 0.13
C TRP A 332 -10.96 -16.23 -0.01
N LEU A 333 -10.29 -15.75 -1.07
CA LEU A 333 -10.12 -14.33 -1.34
C LEU A 333 -11.46 -13.62 -1.59
N ASP A 334 -12.40 -14.29 -2.26
CA ASP A 334 -13.76 -13.77 -2.46
C ASP A 334 -14.48 -13.56 -1.13
N HIS A 335 -14.45 -14.59 -0.27
CA HIS A 335 -15.04 -14.54 1.07
C HIS A 335 -14.43 -13.43 1.94
N MET A 336 -13.12 -13.28 1.91
CA MET A 336 -12.41 -12.36 2.77
C MET A 336 -12.50 -10.90 2.32
N PHE A 337 -12.47 -10.62 1.00
CA PHE A 337 -12.22 -9.29 0.51
C PHE A 337 -13.13 -8.80 -0.61
N LEU A 338 -13.81 -9.70 -1.33
CA LEU A 338 -14.51 -9.33 -2.57
C LEU A 338 -16.03 -9.34 -2.44
N THR A 339 -16.56 -9.55 -1.26
CA THR A 339 -18.00 -9.47 -1.00
C THR A 339 -18.36 -8.08 -0.46
N PRO A 340 -19.11 -7.24 -1.21
CA PRO A 340 -19.44 -5.87 -0.78
C PRO A 340 -20.16 -5.82 0.57
N GLY A 341 -19.61 -5.05 1.51
CA GLY A 341 -20.16 -4.88 2.85
C GLY A 341 -20.01 -6.10 3.78
N ALA A 342 -19.10 -7.02 3.45
CA ALA A 342 -18.84 -8.23 4.24
C ALA A 342 -17.34 -8.61 4.18
N GLY A 343 -16.98 -9.69 4.90
CA GLY A 343 -15.60 -10.17 4.98
C GLY A 343 -14.73 -9.39 5.96
N PHE A 344 -13.42 -9.67 5.93
CA PHE A 344 -12.48 -9.19 6.94
C PHE A 344 -12.40 -7.66 7.03
N LEU A 345 -12.28 -6.99 5.88
CA LEU A 345 -12.21 -5.52 5.81
C LEU A 345 -13.57 -4.86 5.56
N GLY A 346 -14.50 -5.58 4.95
CA GLY A 346 -15.79 -5.04 4.52
C GLY A 346 -16.92 -5.18 5.54
N ASP A 347 -16.72 -5.89 6.66
CA ASP A 347 -17.75 -6.00 7.71
C ASP A 347 -17.77 -4.73 8.57
N TYR A 348 -18.34 -3.68 8.02
CA TYR A 348 -18.44 -2.37 8.69
C TYR A 348 -19.27 -2.41 9.99
N ALA A 349 -20.25 -3.30 10.09
CA ALA A 349 -21.03 -3.47 11.31
C ALA A 349 -20.18 -4.07 12.43
N ARG A 350 -19.36 -5.06 12.11
CA ARG A 350 -18.40 -5.66 13.06
C ARG A 350 -17.33 -4.66 13.48
N ALA A 351 -16.77 -3.91 12.52
CA ALA A 351 -15.78 -2.87 12.78
C ALA A 351 -16.35 -1.78 13.71
N ARG A 352 -17.56 -1.27 13.43
CA ARG A 352 -18.24 -0.29 14.28
C ARG A 352 -18.46 -0.81 15.71
N LYS A 353 -18.88 -2.06 15.87
CA LYS A 353 -19.08 -2.71 17.17
C LYS A 353 -17.77 -2.82 17.97
N ALA A 354 -16.65 -2.94 17.29
CA ALA A 354 -15.31 -2.97 17.87
C ALA A 354 -14.70 -1.59 18.10
N ASP A 355 -15.47 -0.51 17.93
CA ASP A 355 -15.03 0.89 18.04
C ASP A 355 -13.93 1.28 17.04
N ALA A 356 -13.87 0.56 15.92
CA ALA A 356 -13.03 0.94 14.79
C ALA A 356 -13.70 2.07 13.96
N PRO A 357 -12.95 3.00 13.38
CA PRO A 357 -13.50 4.05 12.54
C PRO A 357 -14.10 3.46 11.26
N VAL A 358 -15.36 3.76 10.98
CA VAL A 358 -16.06 3.39 9.75
C VAL A 358 -16.51 4.64 9.02
N GLY A 359 -16.28 4.70 7.72
CA GLY A 359 -16.60 5.84 6.87
C GLY A 359 -15.39 6.69 6.48
N LEU A 360 -14.16 6.22 6.78
CA LEU A 360 -12.94 6.86 6.27
C LEU A 360 -12.88 6.77 4.74
N PRO A 361 -12.28 7.77 4.10
CA PRO A 361 -12.15 7.80 2.66
C PRO A 361 -11.06 6.84 2.20
N GLU A 362 -11.45 5.84 1.45
CA GLU A 362 -10.55 4.89 0.79
C GLU A 362 -10.90 4.84 -0.68
N PRO A 363 -9.94 4.58 -1.58
CA PRO A 363 -10.26 4.29 -2.97
C PRO A 363 -11.27 3.16 -3.06
N ARG A 364 -12.24 3.31 -3.95
CA ARG A 364 -13.27 2.29 -4.13
C ARG A 364 -12.68 1.04 -4.76
N LEU A 365 -12.92 -0.10 -4.15
CA LEU A 365 -12.49 -1.39 -4.69
C LEU A 365 -13.42 -1.86 -5.82
N PHE A 366 -14.72 -1.57 -5.71
CA PHE A 366 -15.76 -2.08 -6.59
C PHE A 366 -16.26 -1.05 -7.61
N THR A 367 -17.03 -1.53 -8.57
CA THR A 367 -17.76 -0.74 -9.57
C THR A 367 -19.25 -1.07 -9.58
N GLY A 368 -20.06 -0.18 -10.14
CA GLY A 368 -21.49 -0.42 -10.40
C GLY A 368 -22.31 -0.78 -9.16
N ALA A 369 -23.14 -1.81 -9.27
CA ALA A 369 -24.03 -2.24 -8.19
C ALA A 369 -23.28 -2.78 -6.96
N ALA A 370 -22.09 -3.37 -7.13
CA ALA A 370 -21.27 -3.85 -6.04
C ALA A 370 -20.73 -2.66 -5.22
N ASP A 371 -20.23 -1.63 -5.87
CA ASP A 371 -19.80 -0.40 -5.21
C ASP A 371 -20.96 0.28 -4.48
N ALA A 372 -22.11 0.44 -5.14
CA ALA A 372 -23.30 1.05 -4.51
C ALA A 372 -23.71 0.31 -3.23
N LYS A 373 -23.67 -1.03 -3.24
CA LYS A 373 -23.96 -1.86 -2.06
C LYS A 373 -22.93 -1.64 -0.97
N ASP A 374 -21.63 -1.66 -1.31
CA ASP A 374 -20.54 -1.47 -0.36
C ASP A 374 -20.64 -0.11 0.34
N GLN A 375 -20.80 0.95 -0.44
CA GLN A 375 -20.96 2.32 0.07
C GLN A 375 -22.24 2.48 0.93
N GLN A 376 -23.33 1.82 0.57
CA GLN A 376 -24.56 1.83 1.36
C GLN A 376 -24.33 1.20 2.74
N VAL A 377 -23.67 0.05 2.80
CA VAL A 377 -23.39 -0.64 4.08
C VAL A 377 -22.38 0.17 4.89
N LYS A 378 -21.33 0.72 4.25
CA LYS A 378 -20.34 1.59 4.88
C LYS A 378 -21.00 2.82 5.52
N LYS A 379 -21.84 3.52 4.77
CA LYS A 379 -22.58 4.72 5.24
C LYS A 379 -23.52 4.40 6.40
N ALA A 380 -24.23 3.28 6.35
CA ALA A 380 -25.15 2.87 7.42
C ALA A 380 -24.43 2.57 8.75
N ASN A 381 -23.14 2.23 8.70
CA ASN A 381 -22.32 1.92 9.86
C ASN A 381 -21.30 3.01 10.21
N ALA A 382 -21.28 4.13 9.47
CA ALA A 382 -20.32 5.21 9.69
C ALA A 382 -20.42 5.78 11.11
N ASN A 383 -19.26 6.01 11.71
CA ASN A 383 -19.09 6.64 13.03
C ASN A 383 -18.08 7.81 12.99
N VAL A 384 -17.65 8.20 11.78
CA VAL A 384 -16.86 9.40 11.49
C VAL A 384 -17.64 10.33 10.55
N PRO A 385 -17.33 11.65 10.49
CA PRO A 385 -18.04 12.60 9.63
C PRO A 385 -17.67 12.41 8.15
N VAL A 386 -18.37 11.51 7.47
CA VAL A 386 -18.13 11.14 6.06
C VAL A 386 -18.17 12.33 5.09
N ASP A 387 -18.97 13.36 5.39
CA ASP A 387 -19.08 14.55 4.55
C ASP A 387 -17.76 15.32 4.43
N ASN A 388 -16.89 15.25 5.45
CA ASN A 388 -15.55 15.84 5.40
C ASN A 388 -14.61 15.20 4.36
N TYR A 389 -15.01 14.09 3.76
CA TYR A 389 -14.21 13.33 2.80
C TYR A 389 -14.84 13.22 1.43
N GLN A 390 -16.03 13.84 1.24
CA GLN A 390 -16.78 13.70 -0.01
C GLN A 390 -16.01 14.28 -1.20
N ALA A 391 -15.33 15.42 -1.00
CA ALA A 391 -14.50 16.05 -2.04
C ALA A 391 -13.40 15.08 -2.55
N PHE A 392 -12.74 14.36 -1.63
CA PHE A 392 -11.72 13.37 -2.00
C PHE A 392 -12.33 12.20 -2.77
N LEU A 393 -13.44 11.64 -2.29
CA LEU A 393 -14.09 10.50 -2.93
C LEU A 393 -14.56 10.83 -4.35
N ASP A 394 -15.12 12.03 -4.56
CA ASP A 394 -15.61 12.47 -5.87
C ASP A 394 -14.44 12.82 -6.80
N GLY A 395 -13.45 13.56 -6.32
CA GLY A 395 -12.30 13.97 -7.12
C GLY A 395 -11.45 12.80 -7.59
N ASN A 396 -11.22 11.82 -6.72
CA ASN A 396 -10.40 10.65 -7.06
C ASN A 396 -10.99 9.77 -8.18
N GLN A 397 -12.28 9.85 -8.46
CA GLN A 397 -12.90 9.08 -9.55
C GLN A 397 -12.37 9.47 -10.93
N SER A 398 -11.91 10.70 -11.09
CA SER A 398 -11.40 11.25 -12.35
C SER A 398 -9.87 11.23 -12.46
N LEU A 399 -9.16 10.95 -11.36
CA LEU A 399 -7.69 10.96 -11.35
C LEU A 399 -7.10 9.71 -11.97
N THR A 400 -6.00 9.87 -12.70
CA THR A 400 -5.17 8.74 -13.10
C THR A 400 -4.43 8.20 -11.87
N MET A 401 -4.71 6.95 -11.51
CA MET A 401 -4.03 6.27 -10.42
C MET A 401 -2.70 5.71 -10.92
N LYS A 402 -1.59 6.11 -10.28
CA LYS A 402 -0.23 5.68 -10.63
C LYS A 402 0.44 5.04 -9.43
N ILE A 403 1.01 3.85 -9.61
CA ILE A 403 1.81 3.19 -8.59
C ILE A 403 3.20 3.84 -8.49
N GLU A 404 3.93 3.48 -7.45
CA GLU A 404 5.33 3.87 -7.28
C GLU A 404 6.20 3.38 -8.46
N PRO A 405 7.26 4.12 -8.82
CA PRO A 405 8.16 3.70 -9.89
C PRO A 405 8.95 2.43 -9.51
N PRO A 406 9.50 1.68 -10.47
CA PRO A 406 10.43 0.59 -10.16
C PRO A 406 11.62 1.12 -9.35
N SER A 407 12.18 0.30 -8.46
CA SER A 407 13.26 0.71 -7.54
C SER A 407 12.94 1.97 -6.71
N ALA A 408 11.67 2.15 -6.32
CA ALA A 408 11.13 3.36 -5.71
C ALA A 408 12.00 3.90 -4.56
N GLN A 409 12.43 3.06 -3.62
CA GLN A 409 13.22 3.50 -2.47
C GLN A 409 14.57 4.11 -2.84
N GLN A 410 15.22 3.59 -3.90
CA GLN A 410 16.48 4.16 -4.40
C GLN A 410 16.23 5.50 -5.11
N ILE A 411 15.16 5.58 -5.91
CA ILE A 411 14.74 6.79 -6.60
C ILE A 411 14.34 7.86 -5.58
N TYR A 412 13.57 7.51 -4.55
CA TYR A 412 13.17 8.44 -3.49
C TYR A 412 14.37 9.02 -2.76
N SER A 413 15.39 8.22 -2.49
CA SER A 413 16.62 8.71 -1.87
C SER A 413 17.35 9.76 -2.75
N VAL A 414 17.27 9.63 -4.07
CA VAL A 414 17.82 10.65 -4.99
C VAL A 414 16.98 11.92 -4.96
N LEU A 415 15.66 11.78 -5.03
CA LEU A 415 14.71 12.90 -5.02
C LEU A 415 14.70 13.66 -3.69
N ASP A 416 14.89 12.96 -2.55
CA ASP A 416 15.08 13.58 -1.23
C ASP A 416 16.19 14.64 -1.26
N GLY A 417 17.27 14.36 -2.00
CA GLY A 417 18.36 15.30 -2.16
C GLY A 417 17.92 16.63 -2.82
N ALA A 418 17.08 16.56 -3.83
CA ALA A 418 16.55 17.74 -4.53
C ALA A 418 15.54 18.50 -3.65
N VAL A 419 14.59 17.79 -3.02
CA VAL A 419 13.61 18.36 -2.08
C VAL A 419 14.32 19.02 -0.89
N SER A 420 15.28 18.33 -0.28
CA SER A 420 16.07 18.90 0.83
C SER A 420 16.81 20.18 0.42
N ALA A 421 17.35 20.24 -0.79
CA ALA A 421 18.08 21.40 -1.27
C ALA A 421 17.17 22.63 -1.39
N VAL A 422 15.97 22.50 -1.97
CA VAL A 422 15.03 23.63 -2.12
C VAL A 422 14.44 24.08 -0.79
N LEU A 423 14.26 23.19 0.17
CA LEU A 423 13.75 23.51 1.50
C LEU A 423 14.79 24.15 2.41
N THR A 424 16.09 23.89 2.21
CA THR A 424 17.17 24.34 3.11
C THR A 424 18.08 25.42 2.52
N LYS A 425 18.07 25.61 1.19
CA LYS A 425 18.91 26.58 0.48
C LYS A 425 18.06 27.54 -0.35
N LYS A 426 18.03 28.82 0.06
CA LYS A 426 17.26 29.85 -0.65
C LYS A 426 17.66 30.02 -2.13
N ASN A 427 18.92 29.78 -2.46
CA ASN A 427 19.46 29.93 -3.83
C ASN A 427 19.72 28.55 -4.44
N ALA A 428 18.83 27.57 -4.21
CA ALA A 428 18.92 26.26 -4.85
C ALA A 428 18.70 26.39 -6.37
N ASP A 429 19.57 25.77 -7.16
CA ASP A 429 19.46 25.72 -8.62
C ASP A 429 18.61 24.53 -9.01
N ILE A 430 17.32 24.77 -9.26
CA ILE A 430 16.33 23.73 -9.55
C ILE A 430 16.68 22.99 -10.84
N ASP A 431 17.14 23.69 -11.88
CA ASP A 431 17.51 23.07 -13.16
C ASP A 431 18.63 22.06 -12.96
N GLN A 432 19.68 22.47 -12.23
CA GLN A 432 20.81 21.60 -11.95
C GLN A 432 20.41 20.42 -11.04
N LEU A 433 19.53 20.64 -10.05
CA LEU A 433 19.04 19.57 -9.16
C LEU A 433 18.27 18.50 -9.93
N LEU A 434 17.36 18.90 -10.83
CA LEU A 434 16.59 17.94 -11.64
C LEU A 434 17.46 17.18 -12.64
N LYS A 435 18.39 17.86 -13.28
CA LYS A 435 19.34 17.25 -14.19
C LYS A 435 20.24 16.22 -13.50
N ASP A 436 20.76 16.56 -12.32
CA ASP A 436 21.61 15.66 -11.54
C ASP A 436 20.79 14.46 -11.01
N ALA A 437 19.56 14.69 -10.57
CA ALA A 437 18.66 13.63 -10.12
C ALA A 437 18.29 12.69 -11.27
N SER A 438 17.96 13.22 -12.46
CA SER A 438 17.68 12.41 -13.66
C SER A 438 18.83 11.49 -14.01
N GLY A 439 20.07 12.00 -14.05
CA GLY A 439 21.24 11.17 -14.34
C GLY A 439 21.49 10.06 -13.31
N LYS A 440 21.21 10.32 -12.03
CA LYS A 440 21.32 9.29 -10.96
C LYS A 440 20.21 8.23 -11.09
N ILE A 441 18.98 8.66 -11.39
CA ILE A 441 17.85 7.75 -11.60
C ILE A 441 18.09 6.86 -12.83
N ASP A 442 18.56 7.42 -13.94
CA ASP A 442 18.96 6.63 -15.13
C ASP A 442 20.01 5.56 -14.75
N GLY A 443 20.97 5.91 -13.89
CA GLY A 443 21.95 4.97 -13.38
C GLY A 443 21.38 3.86 -12.48
N ILE A 444 20.27 4.11 -11.78
CA ILE A 444 19.54 3.08 -11.01
C ILE A 444 18.80 2.16 -11.97
N LEU A 445 18.02 2.72 -12.89
CA LEU A 445 17.20 1.98 -13.84
C LEU A 445 18.04 1.09 -14.78
N ALA A 446 19.25 1.49 -15.12
CA ALA A 446 20.16 0.68 -15.92
C ALA A 446 20.69 -0.58 -15.20
N ARG A 447 20.50 -0.68 -13.88
CA ARG A 447 20.93 -1.82 -13.02
C ARG A 447 19.79 -2.68 -12.53
N SER A 448 18.54 -2.23 -12.69
CA SER A 448 17.31 -2.96 -12.38
C SER A 448 16.91 -3.85 -13.53
#